data_e5cbe71d270318a94824e24bba832780
#
_entry.id   e5cbe71d270318a94824e24bba832780
#
_cell.length_a   1.000
_cell.length_b   1.000
_cell.length_c   1.000
_cell.angle_alpha   90.00
_cell.angle_beta   90.00
_cell.angle_gamma   90.00
#
_symmetry.space_group_name_H-M   'P 1'
#
loop_
_entity.id
_entity.type
_entity.pdbx_description
1 polymer ?
#
loop_
_entity_poly.entity_id
_entity_poly.type
_entity_poly.pdbx_seq_one_letter_code
_entity_poly.pdbx_strand_id
1 'polypeptide(L)'
;MAARDYVLNNFGWKLASVLVAILIWMTINSNLENPETHSSSTLSRHLPVTVKKAPWDVRGFVLTPAEAEVTVRAEERVLDNLKMSDVDVSVNLTDVTDARSFRKKVVVRTPLNVAVTKVEPEEVAVERVSPAESANDHRNPN
;
A
#
# COMPACT_ATOMS: atom_id res chain seq x y z
N MET A 1 21.51 -5.11 61.98
CA MET A 1 22.54 -4.24 61.38
C MET A 1 23.29 -4.87 60.18
N ALA A 2 23.06 -6.14 59.87
CA ALA A 2 23.75 -6.85 58.80
C ALA A 2 23.26 -6.54 57.36
N ALA A 3 22.07 -6.01 57.16
CA ALA A 3 21.52 -5.74 55.82
C ALA A 3 22.11 -4.49 55.15
N ARG A 4 22.62 -3.54 55.93
CA ARG A 4 23.22 -2.28 55.41
C ARG A 4 24.62 -2.52 54.84
N ASP A 5 25.37 -3.41 55.46
CA ASP A 5 26.73 -3.75 55.00
C ASP A 5 26.73 -4.60 53.72
N TYR A 6 25.69 -5.41 53.52
CA TYR A 6 25.52 -6.22 52.31
C TYR A 6 25.13 -5.39 51.10
N VAL A 7 24.47 -4.26 51.32
CA VAL A 7 24.10 -3.33 50.23
C VAL A 7 25.28 -2.46 49.82
N LEU A 8 26.12 -2.08 50.80
CA LEU A 8 27.29 -1.21 50.56
C LEU A 8 28.53 -1.96 50.07
N ASN A 9 28.60 -3.27 50.41
CA ASN A 9 29.69 -4.10 49.91
C ASN A 9 29.38 -4.51 48.48
N ASN A 10 30.21 -4.09 47.54
CA ASN A 10 30.05 -4.19 46.08
C ASN A 10 29.02 -3.26 45.44
N PHE A 11 28.76 -2.11 46.03
CA PHE A 11 27.88 -1.09 45.43
C PHE A 11 28.35 -0.67 44.04
N GLY A 12 29.65 -0.59 43.82
CA GLY A 12 30.25 -0.26 42.53
C GLY A 12 29.87 -1.25 41.42
N TRP A 13 29.88 -2.56 41.70
CA TRP A 13 29.46 -3.58 40.73
C TRP A 13 27.96 -3.56 40.42
N LYS A 14 27.15 -3.26 41.43
CA LYS A 14 25.69 -3.10 41.26
C LYS A 14 25.39 -1.84 40.44
N LEU A 15 26.07 -0.74 40.69
CA LEU A 15 25.94 0.48 39.94
C LEU A 15 26.39 0.29 38.49
N ALA A 16 27.49 -0.41 38.27
CA ALA A 16 27.98 -0.74 36.95
C ALA A 16 26.99 -1.57 36.14
N SER A 17 26.32 -2.56 36.77
CA SER A 17 25.29 -3.37 36.12
C SER A 17 24.08 -2.53 35.70
N VAL A 18 23.66 -1.58 36.51
CA VAL A 18 22.54 -0.66 36.18
C VAL A 18 22.93 0.25 35.03
N LEU A 19 24.16 0.78 35.03
CA LEU A 19 24.64 1.63 33.95
C LEU A 19 24.70 0.88 32.62
N VAL A 20 25.22 -0.36 32.64
CA VAL A 20 25.26 -1.21 31.46
C VAL A 20 23.83 -1.52 30.95
N ALA A 21 22.90 -1.82 31.85
CA ALA A 21 21.50 -2.05 31.48
C ALA A 21 20.86 -0.81 30.83
N ILE A 22 21.13 0.38 31.38
CA ILE A 22 20.64 1.65 30.83
C ILE A 22 21.27 1.90 29.43
N LEU A 23 22.57 1.64 29.26
CA LEU A 23 23.24 1.81 27.97
C LEU A 23 22.65 0.85 26.92
N ILE A 24 22.46 -0.41 27.27
CA ILE A 24 21.85 -1.41 26.39
C ILE A 24 20.42 -0.97 26.04
N TRP A 25 19.62 -0.58 27.03
CA TRP A 25 18.26 -0.10 26.82
C TRP A 25 18.22 1.13 25.91
N MET A 26 19.10 2.12 26.17
CA MET A 26 19.22 3.31 25.35
C MET A 26 19.63 3.00 23.92
N THR A 27 20.57 2.08 23.73
CA THR A 27 20.99 1.63 22.39
C THR A 27 19.86 0.95 21.64
N ILE A 28 19.10 0.08 22.31
CA ILE A 28 17.96 -0.61 21.70
C ILE A 28 16.84 0.41 21.39
N ASN A 29 16.53 1.30 22.33
CA ASN A 29 15.48 2.30 22.14
C ASN A 29 15.84 3.28 21.01
N SER A 30 17.10 3.74 20.94
CA SER A 30 17.56 4.60 19.86
C SER A 30 17.49 3.92 18.48
N ASN A 31 17.72 2.62 18.42
CA ASN A 31 17.60 1.86 17.17
C ASN A 31 16.13 1.59 16.81
N LEU A 32 15.21 1.59 17.78
CA LEU A 32 13.77 1.46 17.52
C LEU A 32 13.15 2.81 17.14
N GLU A 33 13.68 3.91 17.67
CA GLU A 33 13.23 5.29 17.35
C GLU A 33 13.89 5.87 16.11
N ASN A 34 15.04 5.32 15.68
CA ASN A 34 15.68 5.66 14.42
C ASN A 34 15.48 4.53 13.40
N PRO A 35 14.36 4.48 12.70
CA PRO A 35 14.26 3.74 11.44
C PRO A 35 15.06 4.46 10.34
N GLU A 36 16.14 5.13 10.70
CA GLU A 36 16.96 5.99 9.82
C GLU A 36 17.95 5.22 8.96
N THR A 37 17.70 3.95 8.68
CA THR A 37 18.52 3.36 7.61
C THR A 37 17.78 3.28 6.28
N HIS A 38 16.48 3.56 6.28
CA HIS A 38 15.72 3.75 5.05
C HIS A 38 14.56 4.70 5.37
N SER A 39 14.69 5.96 5.02
CA SER A 39 13.59 6.94 5.02
C SER A 39 12.50 6.43 4.09
N SER A 40 11.67 5.54 4.60
CA SER A 40 10.52 5.08 3.84
C SER A 40 9.40 6.07 4.00
N SER A 41 9.10 6.78 2.95
CA SER A 41 7.96 7.68 2.87
C SER A 41 6.74 6.95 2.31
N THR A 42 5.59 7.45 2.66
CA THR A 42 4.30 6.93 2.18
C THR A 42 3.68 7.97 1.25
N LEU A 43 3.26 7.53 0.08
CA LEU A 43 2.61 8.36 -0.91
C LEU A 43 1.24 7.77 -1.25
N SER A 44 0.18 8.57 -1.13
CA SER A 44 -1.17 8.20 -1.55
C SER A 44 -1.54 8.94 -2.83
N ARG A 45 -2.08 8.23 -3.81
CA ARG A 45 -2.51 8.80 -5.09
C ARG A 45 -3.75 8.13 -5.63
N HIS A 46 -4.60 8.92 -6.29
CA HIS A 46 -5.73 8.43 -7.08
C HIS A 46 -5.24 8.04 -8.47
N LEU A 47 -5.47 6.81 -8.84
CA LEU A 47 -5.06 6.25 -10.12
C LEU A 47 -6.27 5.65 -10.85
N PRO A 48 -6.37 5.82 -12.17
CA PRO A 48 -7.43 5.21 -12.96
C PRO A 48 -7.26 3.69 -12.96
N VAL A 49 -8.38 2.99 -12.81
CA VAL A 49 -8.41 1.51 -12.84
C VAL A 49 -8.55 1.05 -14.29
N THR A 50 -7.55 0.32 -14.77
CA THR A 50 -7.52 -0.22 -16.13
C THR A 50 -8.16 -1.60 -16.19
N VAL A 51 -8.97 -1.85 -17.21
CA VAL A 51 -9.57 -3.18 -17.46
C VAL A 51 -8.61 -4.04 -18.26
N LYS A 52 -8.22 -5.20 -17.71
CA LYS A 52 -7.48 -6.23 -18.43
C LYS A 52 -8.46 -7.34 -18.82
N LYS A 53 -8.75 -7.42 -20.11
CA LYS A 53 -9.62 -8.45 -20.71
C LYS A 53 -8.89 -9.25 -21.78
N ALA A 54 -9.45 -10.39 -22.14
CA ALA A 54 -8.91 -11.19 -23.22
C ALA A 54 -8.96 -10.44 -24.57
N PRO A 55 -7.97 -10.61 -25.47
CA PRO A 55 -7.91 -9.89 -26.74
C PRO A 55 -9.13 -10.10 -27.66
N TRP A 56 -9.78 -11.24 -27.54
CA TRP A 56 -10.99 -11.59 -28.30
C TRP A 56 -12.29 -11.11 -27.65
N ASP A 57 -12.21 -10.56 -26.42
CA ASP A 57 -13.40 -10.06 -25.73
C ASP A 57 -13.71 -8.63 -26.19
N VAL A 58 -14.71 -8.49 -27.05
CA VAL A 58 -15.16 -7.21 -27.61
C VAL A 58 -16.18 -6.49 -26.71
N ARG A 59 -16.54 -7.09 -25.57
CA ARG A 59 -17.54 -6.51 -24.64
C ARG A 59 -17.01 -5.23 -24.00
N GLY A 60 -17.89 -4.25 -23.82
CA GLY A 60 -17.63 -3.05 -23.04
C GLY A 60 -17.89 -3.31 -21.55
N PHE A 61 -17.05 -2.73 -20.70
CA PHE A 61 -17.20 -2.78 -19.25
C PHE A 61 -17.06 -1.38 -18.66
N VAL A 62 -17.92 -1.07 -17.72
CA VAL A 62 -17.85 0.14 -16.91
C VAL A 62 -17.49 -0.23 -15.50
N LEU A 63 -16.53 0.47 -14.94
CA LEU A 63 -16.05 0.30 -13.56
C LEU A 63 -16.66 1.39 -12.69
N THR A 64 -17.14 1.01 -11.52
CA THR A 64 -17.63 1.94 -10.51
C THR A 64 -17.05 1.58 -9.14
N PRO A 65 -16.19 2.45 -8.55
CA PRO A 65 -15.60 3.66 -9.11
C PRO A 65 -14.57 3.35 -10.20
N ALA A 66 -14.30 4.32 -11.07
CA ALA A 66 -13.31 4.22 -12.14
C ALA A 66 -11.87 4.49 -11.67
N GLU A 67 -11.72 5.03 -10.46
CA GLU A 67 -10.44 5.37 -9.84
C GLU A 67 -10.30 4.66 -8.51
N ALA A 68 -9.06 4.36 -8.14
CA ALA A 68 -8.71 3.82 -6.83
C ALA A 68 -7.60 4.64 -6.20
N GLU A 69 -7.70 4.86 -4.90
CA GLU A 69 -6.64 5.45 -4.10
C GLU A 69 -5.65 4.35 -3.72
N VAL A 70 -4.42 4.51 -4.15
CA VAL A 70 -3.34 3.58 -3.86
C VAL A 70 -2.32 4.26 -2.96
N THR A 71 -2.08 3.66 -1.81
CA THR A 71 -1.04 4.09 -0.88
C THR A 71 0.17 3.17 -1.04
N VAL A 72 1.27 3.75 -1.43
CA VAL A 72 2.55 3.07 -1.61
C VAL A 72 3.56 3.55 -0.59
N ARG A 73 4.45 2.65 -0.22
CA ARG A 73 5.58 2.93 0.67
C ARG A 73 6.87 2.53 -0.02
N ALA A 74 7.81 3.46 -0.09
CA ALA A 74 9.13 3.20 -0.63
C ALA A 74 10.15 4.18 -0.03
N GLU A 75 11.41 3.99 -0.37
CA GLU A 75 12.45 4.96 -0.06
C GLU A 75 12.16 6.30 -0.76
N GLU A 76 12.42 7.42 -0.09
CA GLU A 76 12.10 8.78 -0.59
C GLU A 76 12.62 9.02 -2.02
N ARG A 77 13.84 8.63 -2.29
CA ARG A 77 14.46 8.74 -3.62
C ARG A 77 13.72 7.95 -4.71
N VAL A 78 13.12 6.82 -4.32
CA VAL A 78 12.33 5.99 -5.23
C VAL A 78 10.99 6.65 -5.51
N LEU A 79 10.37 7.23 -4.47
CA LEU A 79 9.09 7.95 -4.60
C LEU A 79 9.20 9.21 -5.43
N ASP A 80 10.30 9.96 -5.31
CA ASP A 80 10.55 11.17 -6.11
C ASP A 80 10.67 10.88 -7.60
N ASN A 81 11.19 9.70 -7.94
CA ASN A 81 11.33 9.24 -9.33
C ASN A 81 10.14 8.40 -9.82
N LEU A 82 9.21 8.05 -8.93
CA LEU A 82 8.06 7.20 -9.26
C LEU A 82 7.06 7.96 -10.15
N LYS A 83 6.96 7.53 -11.40
CA LYS A 83 5.96 8.05 -12.33
C LYS A 83 4.62 7.34 -12.14
N MET A 84 3.54 8.04 -12.47
CA MET A 84 2.18 7.43 -12.44
C MET A 84 2.07 6.22 -13.37
N SER A 85 2.81 6.20 -14.47
CA SER A 85 2.88 5.09 -15.41
C SER A 85 3.52 3.82 -14.85
N ASP A 86 4.28 3.94 -13.76
CA ASP A 86 5.01 2.82 -13.18
C ASP A 86 4.14 2.00 -12.22
N VAL A 87 3.00 2.57 -11.82
CA VAL A 87 2.00 1.91 -10.97
C VAL A 87 0.82 1.51 -11.84
N ASP A 88 0.68 0.23 -12.12
CA ASP A 88 -0.42 -0.32 -12.93
C ASP A 88 -1.54 -0.80 -12.01
N VAL A 89 -2.65 -0.06 -12.00
CA VAL A 89 -3.87 -0.42 -11.27
C VAL A 89 -4.83 -1.05 -12.26
N SER A 90 -5.15 -2.32 -12.07
CA SER A 90 -5.94 -3.06 -13.05
C SER A 90 -6.90 -4.05 -12.41
N VAL A 91 -7.97 -4.34 -13.14
CA VAL A 91 -8.92 -5.41 -12.82
C VAL A 91 -8.86 -6.46 -13.91
N ASN A 92 -8.66 -7.72 -13.51
CA ASN A 92 -8.60 -8.82 -14.45
C ASN A 92 -10.00 -9.38 -14.70
N LEU A 93 -10.45 -9.26 -15.94
CA LEU A 93 -11.75 -9.77 -16.41
C LEU A 93 -11.61 -10.98 -17.34
N THR A 94 -10.45 -11.65 -17.38
CA THR A 94 -10.22 -12.79 -18.25
C THR A 94 -11.13 -13.99 -17.89
N ASP A 95 -11.47 -14.14 -16.59
CA ASP A 95 -12.27 -15.26 -16.06
C ASP A 95 -13.73 -14.89 -15.81
N VAL A 96 -14.23 -13.84 -16.49
CA VAL A 96 -15.58 -13.36 -16.23
C VAL A 96 -16.62 -14.19 -16.93
N THR A 97 -17.48 -14.81 -16.13
CA THR A 97 -18.71 -15.47 -16.56
C THR A 97 -19.75 -14.44 -17.03
N ASP A 98 -20.83 -14.89 -17.70
CA ASP A 98 -21.84 -14.04 -18.35
C ASP A 98 -22.72 -13.16 -17.43
N ALA A 99 -22.28 -12.88 -16.20
CA ALA A 99 -22.98 -11.99 -15.28
C ALA A 99 -22.98 -10.54 -15.79
N ARG A 100 -24.14 -9.86 -15.67
CA ARG A 100 -24.28 -8.47 -16.09
C ARG A 100 -23.58 -7.48 -15.16
N SER A 101 -23.54 -7.79 -13.87
CA SER A 101 -22.90 -6.98 -12.84
C SER A 101 -22.23 -7.90 -11.83
N PHE A 102 -21.00 -7.60 -11.49
CA PHE A 102 -20.21 -8.38 -10.52
C PHE A 102 -19.15 -7.49 -9.88
N ARG A 103 -18.56 -7.94 -8.77
CA ARG A 103 -17.43 -7.27 -8.13
C ARG A 103 -16.14 -8.01 -8.44
N LYS A 104 -15.08 -7.26 -8.66
CA LYS A 104 -13.74 -7.80 -8.88
C LYS A 104 -12.73 -7.01 -8.05
N LYS A 105 -11.77 -7.75 -7.53
CA LYS A 105 -10.67 -7.21 -6.76
C LYS A 105 -9.73 -6.41 -7.65
N VAL A 106 -9.32 -5.25 -7.16
CA VAL A 106 -8.31 -4.41 -7.79
C VAL A 106 -6.92 -5.02 -7.58
N VAL A 107 -6.17 -5.15 -8.64
CA VAL A 107 -4.79 -5.63 -8.63
C VAL A 107 -3.86 -4.47 -8.94
N VAL A 108 -2.95 -4.21 -8.02
CA VAL A 108 -1.93 -3.16 -8.18
C VAL A 108 -0.59 -3.81 -8.44
N ARG A 109 0.10 -3.39 -9.47
CA ARG A 109 1.47 -3.77 -9.78
C ARG A 109 2.36 -2.56 -9.64
N THR A 110 3.41 -2.70 -8.85
CA THR A 110 4.41 -1.67 -8.58
C THR A 110 5.79 -2.15 -9.02
N PRO A 111 6.72 -1.25 -9.31
CA PRO A 111 8.10 -1.59 -9.56
C PRO A 111 8.78 -2.18 -8.32
N LEU A 112 9.96 -2.73 -8.51
CA LEU A 112 10.79 -3.23 -7.41
C LEU A 112 11.08 -2.09 -6.42
N ASN A 113 11.12 -2.43 -5.13
CA ASN A 113 11.35 -1.51 -4.01
C ASN A 113 10.17 -0.55 -3.67
N VAL A 114 9.00 -0.76 -4.26
CA VAL A 114 7.76 -0.05 -3.90
C VAL A 114 6.76 -1.04 -3.33
N ALA A 115 6.41 -0.88 -2.07
CA ALA A 115 5.41 -1.72 -1.40
C ALA A 115 4.04 -1.05 -1.41
N VAL A 116 3.01 -1.77 -1.80
CA VAL A 116 1.62 -1.33 -1.68
C VAL A 116 1.17 -1.57 -0.25
N THR A 117 0.75 -0.51 0.44
CA THR A 117 0.28 -0.58 1.83
C THR A 117 -1.24 -0.61 1.91
N LYS A 118 -1.91 0.12 1.03
CA LYS A 118 -3.38 0.23 1.03
C LYS A 118 -3.90 0.48 -0.38
N VAL A 119 -5.08 -0.07 -0.68
CA VAL A 119 -5.83 0.17 -1.92
C VAL A 119 -7.28 0.39 -1.54
N GLU A 120 -7.85 1.52 -1.93
CA GLU A 120 -9.25 1.86 -1.69
C GLU A 120 -9.92 2.34 -2.98
N PRO A 121 -11.02 1.69 -3.40
CA PRO A 121 -11.60 0.47 -2.84
C PRO A 121 -10.80 -0.79 -3.22
N GLU A 122 -10.85 -1.82 -2.38
CA GLU A 122 -10.25 -3.12 -2.71
C GLU A 122 -10.97 -3.83 -3.86
N GLU A 123 -12.26 -3.55 -4.01
CA GLU A 123 -13.11 -4.13 -5.05
C GLU A 123 -13.89 -3.05 -5.77
N VAL A 124 -14.00 -3.19 -7.07
CA VAL A 124 -14.83 -2.33 -7.91
C VAL A 124 -16.01 -3.11 -8.48
N ALA A 125 -17.15 -2.44 -8.60
CA ALA A 125 -18.29 -2.98 -9.33
C ALA A 125 -18.00 -2.87 -10.82
N VAL A 126 -18.17 -3.96 -11.53
CA VAL A 126 -17.99 -4.06 -12.97
C VAL A 126 -19.36 -4.30 -13.59
N GLU A 127 -19.76 -3.42 -14.48
CA GLU A 127 -21.01 -3.53 -15.22
C GLU A 127 -20.71 -3.72 -16.72
N ARG A 128 -21.38 -4.67 -17.31
CA ARG A 128 -21.27 -4.95 -18.74
C ARG A 128 -22.16 -3.99 -19.52
N VAL A 129 -21.59 -3.23 -20.42
CA VAL A 129 -22.33 -2.35 -21.34
C VAL A 129 -22.69 -3.13 -22.60
N SER A 130 -23.97 -3.18 -22.90
CA SER A 130 -24.45 -3.68 -24.21
C SER A 130 -24.10 -2.66 -25.29
N PRO A 131 -23.67 -3.11 -26.49
CA PRO A 131 -23.30 -2.20 -27.60
C PRO A 131 -24.42 -1.25 -28.05
N ALA A 132 -25.66 -1.52 -27.67
CA ALA A 132 -26.80 -0.68 -28.00
C ALA A 132 -26.91 0.63 -27.21
N GLU A 133 -26.28 0.71 -26.05
CA GLU A 133 -26.39 1.89 -25.15
C GLU A 133 -25.33 2.96 -25.47
N SER A 134 -24.19 2.56 -26.01
CA SER A 134 -23.13 3.49 -26.44
C SER A 134 -23.51 4.35 -27.66
N ALA A 135 -24.51 3.95 -28.42
CA ALA A 135 -24.93 4.67 -29.62
C ALA A 135 -25.89 5.84 -29.34
N ASN A 136 -26.45 5.94 -28.13
CA ASN A 136 -27.52 6.90 -27.83
C ASN A 136 -27.02 8.18 -27.16
N ASP A 137 -25.77 8.21 -26.68
CA ASP A 137 -25.21 9.40 -26.02
C ASP A 137 -24.70 10.47 -27.02
N HIS A 138 -24.60 10.12 -28.29
CA HIS A 138 -24.16 11.06 -29.35
C HIS A 138 -25.26 11.70 -30.16
N ARG A 139 -26.55 11.53 -29.76
CA ARG A 139 -27.66 12.06 -30.55
C ARG A 139 -28.53 13.04 -29.77
N ASN A 140 -27.94 14.00 -29.06
CA ASN A 140 -28.69 15.20 -28.66
C ASN A 140 -27.84 16.47 -28.73
N PRO A 141 -27.72 17.07 -29.92
CA PRO A 141 -27.28 18.45 -30.04
C PRO A 141 -28.57 19.30 -30.05
N ASN A 142 -28.87 19.94 -28.92
CA ASN A 142 -29.78 21.07 -28.91
C ASN A 142 -29.23 22.14 -28.00
#